data_bff6e1466a6eb9a8ebfd2d1ab7ad4804
#
_entry.id   bff6e1466a6eb9a8ebfd2d1ab7ad4804
#
_cell.length_a   1.000
_cell.length_b   1.000
_cell.length_c   1.000
_cell.angle_alpha   90.00
_cell.angle_beta   90.00
_cell.angle_gamma   90.00
#
_symmetry.space_group_name_H-M   'P 1'
#
loop_
_entity.id
_entity.type
_entity.pdbx_description
1 polymer ?
#
loop_
_entity_poly.entity_id
_entity_poly.type
_entity_poly.pdbx_seq_one_letter_code
_entity_poly.pdbx_strand_id
1 'polypeptide(L)'
;MWYYRGNYADLILAYGDDLKPYYLHYVNYGQKEGRVATRKIAANVMMYNGVDYANVYDFCYYTKRYPDIKAAYGNDPAGALRHFLNYGMKEGRQAESGFNVNIYRSRYADLRAAFGSDLTLYFRHYLRCGKSEGRSGI
;
A
#
# COMPACT_ATOMS: atom_id res chain seq x y z
N MET A 1 -0.86 -4.68 21.27
CA MET A 1 0.13 -3.57 21.42
C MET A 1 1.44 -3.80 20.64
N TRP A 2 1.78 -5.05 20.28
CA TRP A 2 2.96 -5.37 19.47
C TRP A 2 3.01 -4.64 18.12
N TYR A 3 1.87 -4.50 17.44
CA TYR A 3 1.80 -3.75 16.19
C TYR A 3 2.12 -2.26 16.36
N TYR A 4 1.63 -1.67 17.45
CA TYR A 4 1.91 -0.27 17.74
C TYR A 4 3.39 -0.04 17.97
N ARG A 5 4.03 -0.90 18.76
CA ARG A 5 5.48 -0.88 18.98
C ARG A 5 6.24 -1.05 17.65
N GLY A 6 5.89 -2.05 16.85
CA GLY A 6 6.60 -2.34 15.61
C GLY A 6 6.47 -1.27 14.53
N ASN A 7 5.43 -0.43 14.59
CA ASN A 7 5.16 0.59 13.59
C ASN A 7 5.85 1.93 13.85
N TYR A 8 6.30 2.18 15.09
CA TYR A 8 6.82 3.48 15.47
C TYR A 8 8.18 3.38 16.16
N ALA A 9 9.25 3.57 15.37
CA ALA A 9 10.64 3.46 15.85
C ALA A 9 10.97 4.49 16.95
N ASP A 10 10.34 5.67 16.91
CA ASP A 10 10.50 6.70 17.93
C ASP A 10 10.05 6.20 19.32
N LEU A 11 9.00 5.38 19.35
CA LEU A 11 8.49 4.82 20.59
C LEU A 11 9.37 3.67 21.11
N ILE A 12 10.01 2.91 20.22
CA ILE A 12 10.96 1.87 20.61
C ILE A 12 12.14 2.47 21.34
N LEU A 13 12.66 3.60 20.85
CA LEU A 13 13.74 4.33 21.51
C LEU A 13 13.33 4.89 22.88
N ALA A 14 12.07 5.29 23.03
CA ALA A 14 11.56 5.87 24.28
C ALA A 14 11.23 4.83 25.34
N TYR A 15 10.66 3.70 24.96
CA TYR A 15 10.01 2.75 25.90
C TYR A 15 10.60 1.33 25.88
N GLY A 16 11.45 1.01 24.91
CA GLY A 16 12.10 -0.31 24.82
C GLY A 16 11.11 -1.47 24.75
N ASP A 17 11.26 -2.46 25.64
CA ASP A 17 10.47 -3.68 25.66
C ASP A 17 9.26 -3.63 26.60
N ASP A 18 9.08 -2.56 27.37
CA ASP A 18 7.93 -2.41 28.24
C ASP A 18 6.71 -1.99 27.41
N LEU A 19 5.67 -2.82 27.39
CA LEU A 19 4.44 -2.58 26.60
C LEU A 19 3.47 -1.59 27.22
N LYS A 20 3.54 -1.39 28.53
CA LYS A 20 2.62 -0.50 29.26
C LYS A 20 2.71 0.96 28.80
N PRO A 21 3.90 1.56 28.64
CA PRO A 21 4.02 2.91 28.11
C PRO A 21 3.46 3.06 26.68
N TYR A 22 3.61 2.05 25.83
CA TYR A 22 3.02 2.08 24.47
C TYR A 22 1.49 2.19 24.51
N TYR A 23 0.88 1.45 25.43
CA TYR A 23 -0.56 1.51 25.59
C TYR A 23 -1.04 2.88 26.03
N LEU A 24 -0.38 3.45 27.06
CA LEU A 24 -0.69 4.79 27.56
C LEU A 24 -0.44 5.86 26.52
N HIS A 25 0.63 5.77 25.76
CA HIS A 25 0.94 6.70 24.69
C HIS A 25 -0.15 6.67 23.62
N TYR A 26 -0.59 5.49 23.20
CA TYR A 26 -1.64 5.37 22.20
C TYR A 26 -2.95 6.01 22.63
N VAL A 27 -3.37 5.75 23.89
CA VAL A 27 -4.62 6.31 24.42
C VAL A 27 -4.55 7.83 24.56
N ASN A 28 -3.42 8.36 25.05
CA ASN A 28 -3.29 9.78 25.35
C ASN A 28 -2.93 10.65 24.13
N TYR A 29 -2.11 10.13 23.24
CA TYR A 29 -1.54 10.88 22.12
C TYR A 29 -1.71 10.20 20.77
N GLY A 30 -1.46 8.91 20.69
CA GLY A 30 -1.40 8.19 19.42
C GLY A 30 -2.68 8.29 18.58
N GLN A 31 -3.84 8.23 19.21
CA GLN A 31 -5.13 8.39 18.51
C GLN A 31 -5.27 9.79 17.90
N LYS A 32 -4.88 10.81 18.64
CA LYS A 32 -4.95 12.22 18.19
C LYS A 32 -3.95 12.50 17.08
N GLU A 33 -2.80 11.82 17.11
CA GLU A 33 -1.77 11.90 16.08
C GLU A 33 -2.09 11.03 14.85
N GLY A 34 -3.23 10.32 14.84
CA GLY A 34 -3.57 9.40 13.79
C GLY A 34 -2.70 8.13 13.77
N ARG A 35 -2.00 7.84 14.87
CA ARG A 35 -1.21 6.61 15.00
C ARG A 35 -2.10 5.42 15.22
N VAL A 36 -1.66 4.30 14.79
CA VAL A 36 -2.50 3.12 14.68
C VAL A 36 -1.96 1.92 15.41
N ALA A 37 -2.77 1.34 16.29
CA ALA A 37 -2.38 0.25 17.16
C ALA A 37 -2.83 -1.14 16.68
N THR A 38 -3.53 -1.22 15.56
CA THR A 38 -4.07 -2.48 15.05
C THR A 38 -3.63 -2.75 13.60
N ARG A 39 -3.79 -3.99 13.15
CA ARG A 39 -3.45 -4.43 11.79
C ARG A 39 -4.19 -3.65 10.68
N LYS A 40 -5.36 -3.11 11.00
CA LYS A 40 -6.17 -2.30 10.08
C LYS A 40 -5.49 -1.02 9.60
N ILE A 41 -4.36 -0.72 10.14
CA ILE A 41 -3.69 0.54 9.97
C ILE A 41 -2.46 0.45 9.09
N ALA A 42 -2.00 -0.73 8.79
CA ALA A 42 -1.22 -0.89 7.56
C ALA A 42 -2.01 -0.37 6.34
N ALA A 43 -3.35 -0.34 6.41
CA ALA A 43 -4.21 0.26 5.38
C ALA A 43 -3.98 1.78 5.17
N ASN A 44 -3.62 2.53 6.20
CA ASN A 44 -3.30 3.97 6.05
C ASN A 44 -1.99 4.22 5.28
N VAL A 45 -1.15 3.22 5.13
CA VAL A 45 0.07 3.29 4.32
C VAL A 45 -0.26 3.19 2.81
N MET A 46 -1.50 2.95 2.44
CA MET A 46 -1.98 2.98 1.05
C MET A 46 -2.22 4.39 0.52
N MET A 47 -2.17 5.40 1.40
CA MET A 47 -2.27 6.82 1.03
C MET A 47 -0.89 7.41 0.76
N TYR A 48 -0.74 8.09 -0.38
CA TYR A 48 0.48 8.81 -0.71
C TYR A 48 0.12 10.08 -1.49
N ASN A 49 0.58 11.24 -0.99
CA ASN A 49 0.27 12.56 -1.58
C ASN A 49 -1.22 12.78 -1.83
N GLY A 50 -2.08 12.37 -0.88
CA GLY A 50 -3.53 12.54 -0.98
C GLY A 50 -4.25 11.55 -1.90
N VAL A 51 -3.53 10.59 -2.50
CA VAL A 51 -4.11 9.54 -3.34
C VAL A 51 -4.19 8.23 -2.57
N ASP A 52 -5.36 7.61 -2.58
CA ASP A 52 -5.59 6.28 -2.01
C ASP A 52 -5.33 5.21 -3.08
N TYR A 53 -4.33 4.36 -2.85
CA TYR A 53 -3.95 3.27 -3.75
C TYR A 53 -4.58 1.93 -3.39
N ALA A 54 -5.51 1.87 -2.44
CA ALA A 54 -6.09 0.62 -1.93
C ALA A 54 -6.69 -0.28 -3.02
N ASN A 55 -7.18 0.28 -4.11
CA ASN A 55 -7.78 -0.48 -5.20
C ASN A 55 -6.75 -1.22 -6.07
N VAL A 56 -5.49 -0.85 -6.00
CA VAL A 56 -4.41 -1.45 -6.79
C VAL A 56 -3.23 -1.92 -5.94
N TYR A 57 -3.26 -1.65 -4.63
CA TYR A 57 -2.16 -1.95 -3.73
C TYR A 57 -2.65 -2.44 -2.36
N ASP A 58 -2.05 -3.52 -1.89
CA ASP A 58 -2.16 -4.05 -0.52
C ASP A 58 -0.76 -4.48 -0.07
N PHE A 59 -0.30 -3.96 1.07
CA PHE A 59 1.04 -4.27 1.58
C PHE A 59 1.24 -5.77 1.83
N CYS A 60 0.27 -6.42 2.46
CA CYS A 60 0.36 -7.85 2.77
C CYS A 60 0.41 -8.69 1.48
N TYR A 61 -0.43 -8.37 0.51
CA TYR A 61 -0.45 -9.06 -0.78
C TYR A 61 0.87 -8.85 -1.53
N TYR A 62 1.35 -7.61 -1.59
CA TYR A 62 2.57 -7.24 -2.31
C TYR A 62 3.82 -7.93 -1.76
N THR A 63 3.99 -7.91 -0.44
CA THR A 63 5.12 -8.58 0.21
C THR A 63 5.03 -10.09 0.17
N LYS A 64 3.83 -10.65 0.24
CA LYS A 64 3.61 -12.09 0.13
C LYS A 64 3.89 -12.63 -1.27
N ARG A 65 3.49 -11.87 -2.29
CA ARG A 65 3.67 -12.26 -3.70
C ARG A 65 5.12 -12.13 -4.17
N TYR A 66 5.82 -11.13 -3.70
CA TYR A 66 7.17 -10.82 -4.15
C TYR A 66 8.19 -10.97 -3.00
N PRO A 67 8.96 -12.09 -2.98
CA PRO A 67 9.95 -12.33 -1.93
C PRO A 67 11.04 -11.27 -1.82
N ASP A 68 11.43 -10.64 -2.93
CA ASP A 68 12.37 -9.53 -2.97
C ASP A 68 11.85 -8.31 -2.21
N ILE A 69 10.57 -8.01 -2.35
CA ILE A 69 9.91 -6.92 -1.63
C ILE A 69 9.79 -7.25 -0.14
N LYS A 70 9.44 -8.49 0.18
CA LYS A 70 9.38 -8.95 1.58
C LYS A 70 10.73 -8.84 2.27
N ALA A 71 11.81 -9.20 1.58
CA ALA A 71 13.17 -9.12 2.13
C ALA A 71 13.60 -7.66 2.35
N ALA A 72 13.30 -6.75 1.42
CA ALA A 72 13.72 -5.36 1.48
C ALA A 72 12.80 -4.49 2.37
N TYR A 73 11.50 -4.73 2.36
CA TYR A 73 10.48 -3.85 2.94
C TYR A 73 9.46 -4.56 3.84
N GLY A 74 9.69 -5.81 4.23
CA GLY A 74 8.74 -6.59 5.02
C GLY A 74 8.34 -5.95 6.35
N ASN A 75 9.19 -5.09 6.91
CA ASN A 75 8.94 -4.32 8.13
C ASN A 75 8.83 -2.80 7.87
N ASP A 76 8.78 -2.39 6.60
CA ASP A 76 8.70 -1.00 6.18
C ASP A 76 7.56 -0.80 5.18
N PRO A 77 6.32 -0.67 5.66
CA PRO A 77 5.17 -0.48 4.78
C PRO A 77 5.25 0.77 3.89
N ALA A 78 5.78 1.87 4.41
CA ALA A 78 5.96 3.10 3.65
C ALA A 78 7.00 2.93 2.52
N GLY A 79 8.09 2.22 2.80
CA GLY A 79 9.10 1.89 1.81
C GLY A 79 8.58 0.97 0.71
N ALA A 80 7.76 -0.02 1.07
CA ALA A 80 7.12 -0.92 0.12
C ALA A 80 6.17 -0.16 -0.84
N LEU A 81 5.38 0.77 -0.32
CA LEU A 81 4.51 1.61 -1.15
C LEU A 81 5.33 2.49 -2.10
N ARG A 82 6.38 3.16 -1.61
CA ARG A 82 7.26 3.95 -2.47
C ARG A 82 7.91 3.12 -3.57
N HIS A 83 8.35 1.90 -3.24
CA HIS A 83 8.88 0.99 -4.26
C HIS A 83 7.83 0.68 -5.34
N PHE A 84 6.61 0.36 -4.92
CA PHE A 84 5.51 0.08 -5.85
C PHE A 84 5.23 1.28 -6.77
N LEU A 85 5.17 2.50 -6.21
CA LEU A 85 4.91 3.72 -6.98
C LEU A 85 6.03 4.07 -7.96
N ASN A 86 7.29 3.88 -7.55
CA ASN A 86 8.46 4.25 -8.35
C ASN A 86 8.88 3.19 -9.36
N TYR A 87 8.68 1.92 -9.03
CA TYR A 87 9.18 0.78 -9.82
C TYR A 87 8.10 -0.25 -10.13
N GLY A 88 7.33 -0.68 -9.12
CA GLY A 88 6.39 -1.78 -9.25
C GLY A 88 5.33 -1.56 -10.33
N MET A 89 4.80 -0.35 -10.45
CA MET A 89 3.83 0.00 -11.49
C MET A 89 4.43 -0.13 -12.89
N LYS A 90 5.63 0.38 -13.09
CA LYS A 90 6.34 0.33 -14.37
C LYS A 90 6.69 -1.10 -14.77
N GLU A 91 7.01 -1.94 -13.79
CA GLU A 91 7.32 -3.36 -13.98
C GLU A 91 6.07 -4.22 -14.18
N GLY A 92 4.88 -3.65 -13.99
CA GLY A 92 3.62 -4.37 -14.09
C GLY A 92 3.37 -5.35 -12.95
N ARG A 93 3.96 -5.11 -11.77
CA ARG A 93 3.75 -5.96 -10.59
C ARG A 93 2.33 -5.86 -10.09
N GLN A 94 1.75 -7.00 -9.71
CA GLN A 94 0.45 -7.06 -9.09
C GLN A 94 0.59 -6.91 -7.58
N ALA A 95 -0.04 -5.87 -7.02
CA ALA A 95 0.03 -5.57 -5.59
C ALA A 95 -1.33 -5.68 -4.87
N GLU A 96 -2.38 -6.09 -5.58
CA GLU A 96 -3.71 -6.33 -5.02
C GLU A 96 -4.42 -7.41 -5.83
N SER A 97 -5.19 -8.27 -5.16
CA SER A 97 -5.82 -9.43 -5.81
C SER A 97 -6.85 -9.07 -6.88
N GLY A 98 -7.52 -7.94 -6.72
CA GLY A 98 -8.57 -7.46 -7.63
C GLY A 98 -8.08 -6.63 -8.80
N PHE A 99 -6.76 -6.40 -8.92
CA PHE A 99 -6.21 -5.62 -10.02
C PHE A 99 -4.88 -6.19 -10.53
N ASN A 100 -4.88 -6.60 -11.81
CA ASN A 100 -3.68 -6.96 -12.55
C ASN A 100 -3.58 -6.08 -13.79
N VAL A 101 -2.55 -5.25 -13.87
CA VAL A 101 -2.41 -4.26 -14.94
C VAL A 101 -2.32 -4.88 -16.34
N ASN A 102 -1.69 -6.04 -16.48
CA ASN A 102 -1.56 -6.72 -17.76
C ASN A 102 -2.91 -7.26 -18.25
N ILE A 103 -3.71 -7.78 -17.34
CA ILE A 103 -5.09 -8.24 -17.66
C ILE A 103 -5.96 -7.02 -17.98
N TYR A 104 -5.89 -5.96 -17.16
CA TYR A 104 -6.63 -4.72 -17.40
C TYR A 104 -6.33 -4.12 -18.77
N ARG A 105 -5.05 -4.03 -19.12
CA ARG A 105 -4.60 -3.60 -20.45
C ARG A 105 -5.16 -4.48 -21.56
N SER A 106 -5.14 -5.79 -21.40
CA SER A 106 -5.62 -6.72 -22.43
C SER A 106 -7.13 -6.65 -22.66
N ARG A 107 -7.92 -6.32 -21.61
CA ARG A 107 -9.37 -6.24 -21.70
C ARG A 107 -9.88 -5.04 -22.49
N TYR A 108 -9.22 -3.89 -22.35
CA TYR A 108 -9.76 -2.61 -22.81
C TYR A 108 -8.95 -2.04 -23.97
N ALA A 109 -9.45 -2.23 -25.20
CA ALA A 109 -8.80 -1.76 -26.41
C ALA A 109 -8.71 -0.22 -26.49
N ASP A 110 -9.72 0.49 -25.95
CA ASP A 110 -9.73 1.96 -25.87
C ASP A 110 -8.55 2.49 -25.04
N LEU A 111 -8.21 1.81 -23.95
CA LEU A 111 -7.06 2.15 -23.12
C LEU A 111 -5.74 1.85 -23.81
N ARG A 112 -5.65 0.75 -24.56
CA ARG A 112 -4.45 0.45 -25.35
C ARG A 112 -4.18 1.52 -26.40
N ALA A 113 -5.23 1.99 -27.03
CA ALA A 113 -5.11 3.08 -28.00
C ALA A 113 -4.65 4.39 -27.37
N ALA A 114 -5.11 4.68 -26.12
CA ALA A 114 -4.80 5.92 -25.40
C ALA A 114 -3.41 5.88 -24.73
N PHE A 115 -3.02 4.75 -24.13
CA PHE A 115 -1.88 4.64 -23.23
C PHE A 115 -0.71 3.81 -23.77
N GLY A 116 -0.95 3.00 -24.78
CA GLY A 116 0.10 2.18 -25.39
C GLY A 116 0.75 1.21 -24.40
N SER A 117 2.05 1.31 -24.23
CA SER A 117 2.85 0.44 -23.36
C SER A 117 3.16 1.01 -21.97
N ASP A 118 2.72 2.22 -21.66
CA ASP A 118 2.95 2.83 -20.35
C ASP A 118 1.98 2.27 -19.31
N LEU A 119 2.44 1.28 -18.53
CA LEU A 119 1.62 0.59 -17.53
C LEU A 119 1.15 1.50 -16.40
N THR A 120 1.92 2.52 -16.06
CA THR A 120 1.56 3.47 -14.99
C THR A 120 0.24 4.19 -15.30
N LEU A 121 -0.02 4.51 -16.55
CA LEU A 121 -1.26 5.17 -16.95
C LEU A 121 -2.50 4.29 -16.75
N TYR A 122 -2.38 2.97 -16.90
CA TYR A 122 -3.47 2.03 -16.63
C TYR A 122 -3.81 1.96 -15.15
N PHE A 123 -2.81 1.94 -14.27
CA PHE A 123 -3.03 2.03 -12.81
C PHE A 123 -3.77 3.32 -12.44
N ARG A 124 -3.31 4.45 -12.95
CA ARG A 124 -3.93 5.75 -12.70
C ARG A 124 -5.36 5.82 -13.22
N HIS A 125 -5.61 5.30 -14.41
CA HIS A 125 -6.96 5.27 -14.98
C HIS A 125 -7.92 4.45 -14.11
N TYR A 126 -7.49 3.26 -13.67
CA TYR A 126 -8.32 2.41 -12.81
C TYR A 126 -8.68 3.11 -11.49
N LEU A 127 -7.71 3.79 -10.87
CA LEU A 127 -7.93 4.54 -9.64
C LEU A 127 -8.88 5.73 -9.82
N ARG A 128 -8.76 6.46 -10.93
CA ARG A 128 -9.50 7.69 -11.16
C ARG A 128 -10.91 7.45 -11.71
N CYS A 129 -11.04 6.51 -12.63
CA CYS A 129 -12.25 6.32 -13.41
C CYS A 129 -12.66 4.85 -13.55
N GLY A 130 -11.71 3.95 -13.82
CA GLY A 130 -12.01 2.58 -14.27
C GLY A 130 -12.88 1.80 -13.30
N LYS A 131 -12.58 1.84 -12.02
CA LYS A 131 -13.38 1.16 -11.01
C LYS A 131 -14.79 1.74 -10.90
N SER A 132 -14.93 3.05 -10.90
CA SER A 132 -16.23 3.72 -10.86
C SER A 132 -17.05 3.53 -12.14
N GLU A 133 -16.40 3.30 -13.29
CA GLU A 133 -17.03 2.94 -14.54
C GLU A 133 -17.48 1.46 -14.59
N GLY A 134 -17.20 0.68 -13.55
CA GLY A 134 -17.49 -0.74 -13.51
C GLY A 134 -16.54 -1.61 -14.34
N ARG A 135 -15.36 -1.10 -14.70
CA ARG A 135 -14.35 -1.90 -15.42
C ARG A 135 -13.71 -2.92 -14.49
N SER A 136 -13.48 -4.12 -15.00
CA SER A 136 -12.82 -5.18 -14.25
C SER A 136 -11.30 -5.01 -14.24
N GLY A 137 -10.70 -5.09 -13.07
CA GLY A 137 -9.25 -5.09 -12.88
C GLY A 137 -8.60 -6.46 -13.11
N ILE A 138 -9.41 -7.50 -13.27
CA ILE A 138 -8.95 -8.89 -13.47
C ILE A 138 -9.75 -9.59 -14.55
#